data_bb41b1a0afd05e6aa768b94bd4606412
#
_entry.id   bb41b1a0afd05e6aa768b94bd4606412
#
_cell.length_a   1.000
_cell.length_b   1.000
_cell.length_c   1.000
_cell.angle_alpha   90.00
_cell.angle_beta   90.00
_cell.angle_gamma   90.00
#
_symmetry.space_group_name_H-M   'P 1'
#
loop_
_entity.id
_entity.type
_entity.pdbx_description
1 polymer ?
#
loop_
_entity_poly.entity_id
_entity_poly.type
_entity_poly.pdbx_seq_one_letter_code
_entity_poly.pdbx_strand_id
1 'polypeptide(L)'
;MQQDENTPNNGREIEENVPDVQPTVDGRPALYGRKVLSFVRRSARLDARLQRAWDAYADTYLLNINAGEGSLDVREGFVFDQAYIRETWGNTNPLIVEIGSGQGENVVAAAAARPDVNFLAL
;
A
#
# COMPACT_ATOMS: atom_id res chain seq x y z
N MET A 1 34.57 -46.11 -48.55
CA MET A 1 35.79 -46.14 -47.75
C MET A 1 35.71 -44.99 -46.76
N GLN A 2 35.64 -45.32 -45.43
CA GLN A 2 35.74 -44.50 -44.20
C GLN A 2 34.75 -43.38 -44.03
N GLN A 3 33.94 -43.68 -43.17
CA GLN A 3 33.29 -43.30 -41.96
C GLN A 3 34.14 -42.36 -41.08
N ASP A 4 33.60 -41.22 -40.70
CA ASP A 4 33.95 -40.56 -39.42
C ASP A 4 32.70 -40.05 -38.77
N GLU A 5 32.32 -40.80 -37.74
CA GLU A 5 31.35 -40.38 -36.70
C GLU A 5 31.92 -39.19 -35.93
N ASN A 6 31.20 -38.12 -35.90
CA ASN A 6 31.41 -37.09 -34.88
C ASN A 6 30.10 -36.84 -34.16
N THR A 7 29.93 -37.53 -33.06
CA THR A 7 28.84 -37.32 -32.09
C THR A 7 29.20 -36.13 -31.21
N PRO A 8 28.39 -35.07 -31.15
CA PRO A 8 28.59 -34.04 -30.14
C PRO A 8 28.08 -34.57 -28.80
N ASN A 9 28.99 -34.62 -27.85
CA ASN A 9 28.78 -34.89 -26.45
C ASN A 9 27.89 -33.79 -25.85
N ASN A 10 26.62 -34.09 -25.64
CA ASN A 10 25.67 -33.24 -24.99
C ASN A 10 25.85 -33.39 -23.47
N GLY A 11 26.87 -32.71 -22.95
CA GLY A 11 27.07 -32.55 -21.50
C GLY A 11 25.90 -31.79 -20.89
N ARG A 12 24.88 -32.51 -20.43
CA ARG A 12 23.92 -31.98 -19.51
C ARG A 12 24.64 -31.74 -18.19
N GLU A 13 24.99 -30.51 -17.94
CA GLU A 13 25.29 -30.04 -16.57
C GLU A 13 24.03 -30.27 -15.76
N ILE A 14 24.12 -31.22 -14.84
CA ILE A 14 23.09 -31.41 -13.80
C ILE A 14 23.31 -30.25 -12.86
N GLU A 15 22.49 -29.19 -12.99
CA GLU A 15 22.39 -28.17 -11.94
C GLU A 15 21.98 -28.90 -10.67
N GLU A 16 22.94 -29.03 -9.78
CA GLU A 16 22.75 -29.55 -8.44
C GLU A 16 21.76 -28.60 -7.73
N ASN A 17 20.52 -29.08 -7.59
CA ASN A 17 19.47 -28.38 -6.91
C ASN A 17 19.82 -28.27 -5.43
N VAL A 18 20.61 -27.27 -5.09
CA VAL A 18 20.91 -26.92 -3.71
C VAL A 18 19.60 -26.45 -3.08
N PRO A 19 19.07 -27.18 -2.09
CA PRO A 19 17.84 -26.73 -1.44
C PRO A 19 18.11 -25.37 -0.80
N ASP A 20 17.24 -24.39 -1.14
CA ASP A 20 17.25 -23.04 -0.56
C ASP A 20 17.02 -23.15 0.96
N VAL A 21 18.14 -23.24 1.71
CA VAL A 21 18.13 -23.36 3.16
C VAL A 21 17.71 -21.99 3.70
N GLN A 22 16.44 -21.86 3.98
CA GLN A 22 15.89 -20.67 4.61
C GLN A 22 16.56 -20.41 5.97
N PRO A 23 17.01 -19.18 6.25
CA PRO A 23 17.57 -18.86 7.55
C PRO A 23 16.54 -19.11 8.64
N THR A 24 16.95 -19.84 9.67
CA THR A 24 16.10 -20.12 10.84
C THR A 24 16.56 -19.27 12.01
N VAL A 25 15.62 -18.71 12.76
CA VAL A 25 15.86 -18.08 14.06
C VAL A 25 15.13 -18.93 15.09
N ASP A 26 15.86 -19.42 16.11
CA ASP A 26 15.34 -20.31 17.16
C ASP A 26 14.63 -21.58 16.65
N GLY A 27 15.16 -22.18 15.56
CA GLY A 27 14.59 -23.39 14.95
C GLY A 27 13.25 -23.18 14.23
N ARG A 28 12.81 -21.95 14.08
CA ARG A 28 11.61 -21.58 13.32
C ARG A 28 12.01 -20.92 12.01
N PRO A 29 11.28 -21.15 10.90
CA PRO A 29 11.56 -20.45 9.65
C PRO A 29 11.48 -18.95 9.87
N ALA A 30 12.54 -18.22 9.50
CA ALA A 30 12.52 -16.77 9.57
C ALA A 30 11.43 -16.22 8.63
N LEU A 31 10.42 -15.57 9.17
CA LEU A 31 9.31 -14.99 8.40
C LEU A 31 9.75 -13.85 7.47
N TYR A 32 11.01 -13.40 7.60
CA TYR A 32 11.54 -12.25 6.86
C TYR A 32 12.13 -12.57 5.48
N GLY A 33 12.07 -13.82 5.01
CA GLY A 33 12.63 -14.21 3.71
C GLY A 33 11.63 -14.24 2.54
N ARG A 34 10.34 -14.12 2.80
CA ARG A 34 9.34 -14.16 1.72
C ARG A 34 9.20 -12.77 1.08
N LYS A 35 9.62 -12.68 -0.19
CA LYS A 35 9.28 -11.54 -1.03
C LYS A 35 7.74 -11.43 -1.09
N VAL A 36 7.18 -10.46 -0.40
CA VAL A 36 5.74 -10.18 -0.47
C VAL A 36 5.46 -9.63 -1.87
N LEU A 37 4.82 -10.44 -2.70
CA LEU A 37 4.30 -9.98 -3.98
C LEU A 37 3.01 -9.22 -3.72
N SER A 38 3.08 -7.90 -3.80
CA SER A 38 1.87 -7.06 -3.77
C SER A 38 1.20 -7.12 -5.14
N PHE A 39 -0.02 -7.65 -5.18
CA PHE A 39 -0.86 -7.65 -6.37
C PHE A 39 -1.60 -6.34 -6.59
N VAL A 40 -1.37 -5.35 -5.73
CA VAL A 40 -2.00 -4.03 -5.87
C VAL A 40 -1.37 -3.31 -7.06
N ARG A 41 -2.16 -3.13 -8.09
CA ARG A 41 -1.80 -2.34 -9.26
C ARG A 41 -1.73 -0.87 -8.86
N ARG A 42 -0.56 -0.38 -8.54
CA ARG A 42 -0.31 1.05 -8.31
C ARG A 42 -0.26 1.74 -9.66
N SER A 43 -1.40 2.19 -10.16
CA SER A 43 -1.42 3.10 -11.29
C SER A 43 -1.17 4.51 -10.76
N ALA A 44 -0.10 5.14 -11.21
CA ALA A 44 0.17 6.55 -10.92
C ALA A 44 -0.74 7.48 -11.74
N ARG A 45 -1.59 6.93 -12.61
CA ARG A 45 -2.45 7.71 -13.49
C ARG A 45 -3.90 7.41 -13.15
N LEU A 46 -4.64 8.45 -12.76
CA LEU A 46 -6.09 8.38 -12.59
C LEU A 46 -6.75 8.21 -13.97
N ASP A 47 -7.82 7.44 -14.05
CA ASP A 47 -8.67 7.46 -15.23
C ASP A 47 -9.40 8.80 -15.34
N ALA A 48 -9.96 9.09 -16.51
CA ALA A 48 -10.58 10.39 -16.77
C ALA A 48 -11.78 10.69 -15.85
N ARG A 49 -12.46 9.68 -15.34
CA ARG A 49 -13.58 9.85 -14.39
C ARG A 49 -13.04 10.21 -13.00
N LEU A 50 -12.03 9.49 -12.53
CA LEU A 50 -11.38 9.76 -11.25
C LEU A 50 -10.64 11.10 -11.26
N GLN A 51 -10.03 11.47 -12.40
CA GLN A 51 -9.39 12.78 -12.54
C GLN A 51 -10.40 13.91 -12.39
N ARG A 52 -11.56 13.83 -13.04
CA ARG A 52 -12.62 14.84 -12.88
C ARG A 52 -13.14 14.93 -11.45
N ALA A 53 -13.29 13.79 -10.75
CA ALA A 53 -13.69 13.78 -9.35
C ALA A 53 -12.63 14.42 -8.47
N TRP A 54 -11.37 14.12 -8.71
CA TRP A 54 -10.24 14.74 -8.02
C TRP A 54 -10.25 16.26 -8.19
N ASP A 55 -10.34 16.74 -9.44
CA ASP A 55 -10.31 18.17 -9.78
C ASP A 55 -11.52 18.94 -9.14
N ALA A 56 -12.63 18.25 -8.96
CA ALA A 56 -13.83 18.86 -8.40
C ALA A 56 -13.87 18.86 -6.87
N TYR A 57 -13.25 17.90 -6.21
CA TYR A 57 -13.50 17.62 -4.79
C TYR A 57 -12.26 17.56 -3.90
N ALA A 58 -11.04 17.50 -4.47
CA ALA A 58 -9.82 17.35 -3.68
C ALA A 58 -9.66 18.47 -2.64
N ASP A 59 -9.89 19.71 -3.02
CA ASP A 59 -9.76 20.87 -2.13
C ASP A 59 -10.72 20.83 -0.93
N THR A 60 -11.85 20.12 -1.09
CA THR A 60 -12.87 20.02 -0.03
C THR A 60 -12.63 18.83 0.89
N TYR A 61 -12.21 17.70 0.32
CA TYR A 61 -12.20 16.42 1.04
C TYR A 61 -10.82 15.86 1.31
N LEU A 62 -9.78 16.37 0.64
CA LEU A 62 -8.42 15.92 0.88
C LEU A 62 -7.80 16.68 2.06
N LEU A 63 -7.48 15.95 3.10
CA LEU A 63 -6.75 16.49 4.23
C LEU A 63 -5.26 16.47 3.92
N ASN A 64 -4.70 17.64 3.63
CA ASN A 64 -3.28 17.78 3.34
C ASN A 64 -2.49 18.00 4.63
N ILE A 65 -1.96 16.94 5.19
CA ILE A 65 -1.03 16.98 6.32
C ILE A 65 0.38 17.13 5.76
N ASN A 66 1.04 18.24 6.08
CA ASN A 66 2.40 18.48 5.62
C ASN A 66 3.33 17.34 6.05
N ALA A 67 4.08 16.79 5.09
CA ALA A 67 5.07 15.77 5.36
C ALA A 67 6.22 16.33 6.22
N GLY A 68 6.76 15.46 7.08
CA GLY A 68 8.03 15.69 7.75
C GLY A 68 9.23 15.43 6.84
N GLU A 69 10.40 15.26 7.42
CA GLU A 69 11.63 15.00 6.67
C GLU A 69 11.67 13.57 6.08
N GLY A 70 11.05 12.61 6.74
CA GLY A 70 10.92 11.23 6.26
C GLY A 70 9.68 11.03 5.38
N SER A 71 9.69 10.00 4.53
CA SER A 71 8.59 9.72 3.59
C SER A 71 7.26 9.33 4.26
N LEU A 72 7.29 8.96 5.52
CA LEU A 72 6.12 8.57 6.33
C LEU A 72 5.90 9.48 7.53
N ASP A 73 6.75 10.50 7.69
CA ASP A 73 6.68 11.39 8.83
C ASP A 73 5.71 12.52 8.55
N VAL A 74 5.04 12.96 9.58
CA VAL A 74 4.31 14.23 9.58
C VAL A 74 5.22 15.34 10.12
N ARG A 75 4.88 16.58 9.79
CA ARG A 75 5.61 17.76 10.26
C ARG A 75 5.77 17.74 11.80
N GLU A 76 6.97 18.07 12.26
CA GLU A 76 7.24 18.26 13.70
C GLU A 76 6.24 19.25 14.31
N GLY A 77 5.71 18.89 15.49
CA GLY A 77 4.71 19.69 16.19
C GLY A 77 3.28 19.54 15.67
N PHE A 78 3.03 18.68 14.68
CA PHE A 78 1.67 18.35 14.28
C PHE A 78 0.97 17.53 15.39
N VAL A 79 -0.19 18.02 15.84
CA VAL A 79 -1.01 17.33 16.84
C VAL A 79 -2.41 17.11 16.27
N PHE A 80 -2.81 15.83 16.24
CA PHE A 80 -4.14 15.43 15.82
C PHE A 80 -5.05 15.33 17.06
N ASP A 81 -5.55 16.47 17.51
CA ASP A 81 -6.36 16.60 18.72
C ASP A 81 -7.79 17.11 18.45
N GLN A 82 -8.55 17.32 19.51
CA GLN A 82 -9.93 17.82 19.41
C GLN A 82 -10.02 19.23 18.81
N ALA A 83 -9.01 20.06 18.97
CA ALA A 83 -8.96 21.39 18.37
C ALA A 83 -8.81 21.27 16.86
N TYR A 84 -7.90 20.43 16.40
CA TYR A 84 -7.70 20.13 14.98
C TYR A 84 -8.95 19.51 14.33
N ILE A 85 -9.62 18.55 15.02
CA ILE A 85 -10.86 17.93 14.53
C ILE A 85 -11.95 19.00 14.36
N ARG A 86 -12.11 19.87 15.35
CA ARG A 86 -13.11 20.96 15.28
C ARG A 86 -12.84 21.92 14.12
N GLU A 87 -11.59 22.30 13.91
CA GLU A 87 -11.19 23.15 12.81
C GLU A 87 -11.45 22.50 11.45
N THR A 88 -11.08 21.23 11.32
CA THR A 88 -11.17 20.50 10.05
C THR A 88 -12.61 20.17 9.65
N TRP A 89 -13.44 19.69 10.58
CA TRP A 89 -14.82 19.28 10.29
C TRP A 89 -15.87 20.32 10.70
N GLY A 90 -15.48 21.40 11.36
CA GLY A 90 -16.41 22.43 11.81
C GLY A 90 -17.35 22.00 12.94
N ASN A 91 -17.07 20.86 13.61
CA ASN A 91 -17.91 20.31 14.67
C ASN A 91 -17.07 19.54 15.69
N THR A 92 -17.73 18.97 16.71
CA THR A 92 -17.10 18.17 17.78
C THR A 92 -17.58 16.73 17.79
N ASN A 93 -18.09 16.23 16.67
CA ASN A 93 -18.55 14.87 16.54
C ASN A 93 -17.41 13.87 16.75
N PRO A 94 -17.69 12.65 17.19
CA PRO A 94 -16.71 11.57 17.23
C PRO A 94 -16.06 11.36 15.87
N LEU A 95 -14.78 11.00 15.86
CA LEU A 95 -14.05 10.69 14.65
C LEU A 95 -13.83 9.17 14.53
N ILE A 96 -14.14 8.62 13.39
CA ILE A 96 -13.79 7.27 12.98
C ILE A 96 -12.71 7.35 11.90
N VAL A 97 -11.62 6.62 12.09
CA VAL A 97 -10.52 6.52 11.13
C VAL A 97 -10.54 5.13 10.50
N GLU A 98 -10.60 5.07 9.18
CA GLU A 98 -10.45 3.84 8.40
C GLU A 98 -9.05 3.80 7.79
N ILE A 99 -8.27 2.76 8.12
CA ILE A 99 -6.94 2.54 7.57
C ILE A 99 -7.03 1.50 6.47
N GLY A 100 -6.49 1.82 5.29
CA GLY A 100 -6.56 0.93 4.14
C GLY A 100 -7.91 0.98 3.42
N SER A 101 -8.50 2.15 3.32
CA SER A 101 -9.83 2.40 2.76
C SER A 101 -10.03 1.97 1.30
N GLY A 102 -8.95 1.62 0.58
CA GLY A 102 -9.03 1.20 -0.82
C GLY A 102 -9.62 2.29 -1.71
N GLN A 103 -10.78 2.03 -2.32
CA GLN A 103 -11.50 3.01 -3.14
C GLN A 103 -12.47 3.88 -2.33
N GLY A 104 -12.54 3.71 -1.00
CA GLY A 104 -13.36 4.52 -0.11
C GLY A 104 -14.86 4.15 -0.07
N GLU A 105 -15.27 3.06 -0.70
CA GLU A 105 -16.69 2.69 -0.79
C GLU A 105 -17.34 2.51 0.59
N ASN A 106 -16.62 1.86 1.52
CA ASN A 106 -17.13 1.62 2.87
C ASN A 106 -17.24 2.92 3.68
N VAL A 107 -16.21 3.76 3.66
CA VAL A 107 -16.21 5.03 4.39
C VAL A 107 -17.29 5.97 3.87
N VAL A 108 -17.52 6.01 2.55
CA VAL A 108 -18.59 6.84 1.95
C VAL A 108 -19.97 6.35 2.39
N ALA A 109 -20.22 5.03 2.35
CA ALA A 109 -21.48 4.46 2.81
C ALA A 109 -21.72 4.69 4.32
N ALA A 110 -20.68 4.53 5.13
CA ALA A 110 -20.76 4.76 6.57
C ALA A 110 -21.02 6.25 6.90
N ALA A 111 -20.33 7.16 6.21
CA ALA A 111 -20.51 8.60 6.39
C ALA A 111 -21.91 9.06 5.99
N ALA A 112 -22.45 8.53 4.90
CA ALA A 112 -23.83 8.81 4.48
C ALA A 112 -24.88 8.31 5.49
N ALA A 113 -24.60 7.17 6.14
CA ALA A 113 -25.52 6.58 7.12
C ALA A 113 -25.42 7.25 8.52
N ARG A 114 -24.29 7.91 8.82
CA ARG A 114 -24.01 8.48 10.14
C ARG A 114 -23.51 9.92 10.07
N PRO A 115 -24.41 10.87 9.85
CA PRO A 115 -24.04 12.30 9.80
C PRO A 115 -23.61 12.88 11.16
N ASP A 116 -23.82 12.14 12.25
CA ASP A 116 -23.41 12.46 13.61
C ASP A 116 -21.93 12.13 13.91
N VAL A 117 -21.20 11.59 12.94
CA VAL A 117 -19.81 11.11 13.07
C VAL A 117 -18.96 11.70 11.96
N ASN A 118 -17.74 12.09 12.31
CA ASN A 118 -16.71 12.45 11.36
C ASN A 118 -15.97 11.20 10.87
N PHE A 119 -15.61 11.17 9.61
CA PHE A 119 -14.85 10.05 9.02
C PHE A 119 -13.57 10.55 8.38
N LEU A 120 -12.49 9.80 8.60
CA LEU A 120 -11.20 9.98 7.94
C LEU A 120 -10.76 8.66 7.32
N ALA A 121 -10.45 8.67 6.03
CA ALA A 121 -9.92 7.51 5.31
C ALA A 121 -8.43 7.71 5.00
N LEU A 122 -7.63 6.66 5.23
CA LEU A 122 -6.19 6.64 4.99
C LEU A 122 -5.82 5.54 3.98
#